data_4ab179481a4e85aadc73b8e7011636df
#
_entry.id   4ab179481a4e85aadc73b8e7011636df
#
_cell.length_a   1.000
_cell.length_b   1.000
_cell.length_c   1.000
_cell.angle_alpha   90.00
_cell.angle_beta   90.00
_cell.angle_gamma   90.00
#
_symmetry.space_group_name_H-M   'P 1'
#
loop_
_entity.id
_entity.type
_entity.pdbx_description
1 polymer ?
#
loop_
_entity_poly.entity_id
_entity_poly.type
_entity_poly.pdbx_seq_one_letter_code
_entity_poly.pdbx_strand_id
1 'polypeptide(L)'
;PDYFLGGDIKLDTARSHQAVERVGRALKMNEEQAAQAMFTTINTVMANLITEVCTKKGLDVRDFTLVAGGGAGGIHAGAIAKQLSIPMVIVPRVAALMSAFGMFVMDLGFEYARSLARTQDKFDIAEVNGVYTDMRRQAQENFARIGIPQAQLSYQASVEMRYAGQFHEVEIDLPPGELNIENLQVLLKNFHAKYERMYTYSMPWRAAEFLTFHLKVTAPRRPLRMATTIEAVSNIEYARRGSRRCLFDGNSQRVETPVYDWDRLVPGHQLSGPALIDDKTTTVLVVPGFTCEVDPYCNLVLRAQQVAAVDDHSASESLQQVKQRALT
;
A
#
# COMPACT_ATOMS: atom_id res chain seq x y z
N PRO A 1 22.43 15.52 -7.47
CA PRO A 1 22.85 15.09 -8.84
C PRO A 1 24.09 14.20 -8.79
N ASP A 2 25.01 14.46 -7.84
CA ASP A 2 26.32 13.81 -7.81
C ASP A 2 26.35 12.52 -7.00
N TYR A 3 25.22 12.09 -6.44
CA TYR A 3 25.10 10.88 -5.61
C TYR A 3 24.06 9.88 -6.15
N PHE A 4 23.60 10.06 -7.37
CA PHE A 4 22.65 9.10 -7.94
C PHE A 4 23.34 7.73 -8.12
N LEU A 5 22.71 6.66 -7.63
CA LEU A 5 23.29 5.32 -7.50
C LEU A 5 24.66 5.30 -6.78
N GLY A 6 24.76 6.04 -5.66
CA GLY A 6 26.02 6.13 -4.90
C GLY A 6 27.10 6.97 -5.56
N GLY A 7 26.77 7.69 -6.63
CA GLY A 7 27.69 8.51 -7.42
C GLY A 7 28.15 7.84 -8.73
N ASP A 8 27.69 6.62 -9.03
CA ASP A 8 28.06 5.89 -10.24
C ASP A 8 27.51 6.57 -11.51
N ILE A 9 26.39 7.31 -11.38
CA ILE A 9 25.80 8.04 -12.49
C ILE A 9 25.73 9.54 -12.14
N LYS A 10 26.35 10.36 -12.98
CA LYS A 10 26.21 11.82 -12.91
C LYS A 10 24.96 12.25 -13.65
N LEU A 11 24.06 12.96 -12.96
CA LEU A 11 22.89 13.54 -13.58
C LEU A 11 23.23 14.86 -14.25
N ASP A 12 22.71 15.07 -15.46
CA ASP A 12 22.84 16.33 -16.19
C ASP A 12 21.81 17.33 -15.64
N THR A 13 22.26 18.15 -14.71
CA THR A 13 21.43 19.18 -14.09
C THR A 13 20.95 20.23 -15.08
N ALA A 14 21.79 20.59 -16.06
CA ALA A 14 21.42 21.60 -17.07
C ALA A 14 20.22 21.13 -17.91
N ARG A 15 20.20 19.86 -18.32
CA ARG A 15 19.05 19.28 -19.04
C ARG A 15 17.81 19.21 -18.16
N SER A 16 17.96 18.90 -16.87
CA SER A 16 16.85 18.89 -15.93
C SER A 16 16.22 20.28 -15.79
N HIS A 17 17.04 21.31 -15.61
CA HIS A 17 16.60 22.71 -15.57
C HIS A 17 15.86 23.10 -16.85
N GLN A 18 16.43 22.82 -18.02
CA GLN A 18 15.80 23.13 -19.32
C GLN A 18 14.43 22.42 -19.48
N ALA A 19 14.33 21.16 -19.03
CA ALA A 19 13.07 20.41 -19.10
C ALA A 19 11.98 21.05 -18.24
N VAL A 20 12.30 21.40 -16.99
CA VAL A 20 11.37 22.05 -16.07
C VAL A 20 11.00 23.45 -16.55
N GLU A 21 11.98 24.25 -17.02
CA GLU A 21 11.75 25.58 -17.56
C GLU A 21 10.81 25.55 -18.78
N ARG A 22 10.92 24.54 -19.65
CA ARG A 22 10.01 24.39 -20.81
C ARG A 22 8.57 24.19 -20.36
N VAL A 23 8.33 23.39 -19.30
CA VAL A 23 7.00 23.22 -18.70
C VAL A 23 6.53 24.53 -18.06
N GLY A 24 7.42 25.18 -17.30
CA GLY A 24 7.13 26.48 -16.67
C GLY A 24 6.68 27.54 -17.66
N ARG A 25 7.40 27.68 -18.78
CA ARG A 25 7.01 28.64 -19.86
C ARG A 25 5.60 28.35 -20.39
N ALA A 26 5.25 27.08 -20.62
CA ALA A 26 3.92 26.73 -21.11
C ALA A 26 2.81 27.07 -20.10
N LEU A 27 3.12 27.02 -18.79
CA LEU A 27 2.19 27.32 -17.69
C LEU A 27 2.31 28.75 -17.17
N LYS A 28 3.16 29.59 -17.74
CA LYS A 28 3.48 30.97 -17.27
C LYS A 28 4.00 30.99 -15.83
N MET A 29 4.80 30.00 -15.47
CA MET A 29 5.44 29.81 -14.16
C MET A 29 6.96 29.91 -14.31
N ASN A 30 7.63 30.36 -13.25
CA ASN A 30 9.07 30.20 -13.18
C ASN A 30 9.45 28.74 -12.93
N GLU A 31 10.74 28.42 -13.01
CA GLU A 31 11.23 27.04 -12.87
C GLU A 31 10.86 26.41 -11.51
N GLU A 32 11.05 27.15 -10.42
CA GLU A 32 10.74 26.66 -9.07
C GLU A 32 9.23 26.40 -8.89
N GLN A 33 8.40 27.31 -9.38
CA GLN A 33 6.95 27.13 -9.36
C GLN A 33 6.51 25.93 -10.19
N ALA A 34 7.12 25.73 -11.37
CA ALA A 34 6.83 24.57 -12.20
C ALA A 34 7.24 23.26 -11.54
N ALA A 35 8.44 23.18 -10.95
CA ALA A 35 8.92 22.01 -10.22
C ALA A 35 8.02 21.67 -9.04
N GLN A 36 7.62 22.66 -8.27
CA GLN A 36 6.71 22.47 -7.14
C GLN A 36 5.31 22.04 -7.59
N ALA A 37 4.77 22.66 -8.63
CA ALA A 37 3.49 22.28 -9.19
C ALA A 37 3.49 20.82 -9.69
N MET A 38 4.57 20.38 -10.34
CA MET A 38 4.72 18.98 -10.77
C MET A 38 4.75 18.03 -9.57
N PHE A 39 5.52 18.35 -8.51
CA PHE A 39 5.61 17.54 -7.30
C PHE A 39 4.26 17.46 -6.57
N THR A 40 3.59 18.58 -6.37
CA THR A 40 2.27 18.65 -5.71
C THR A 40 1.20 17.92 -6.52
N THR A 41 1.21 18.09 -7.85
CA THR A 41 0.24 17.41 -8.73
C THR A 41 0.36 15.89 -8.63
N ILE A 42 1.57 15.35 -8.74
CA ILE A 42 1.75 13.88 -8.67
C ILE A 42 1.38 13.34 -7.29
N ASN A 43 1.72 14.04 -6.20
CA ASN A 43 1.31 13.66 -4.85
C ASN A 43 -0.22 13.65 -4.71
N THR A 44 -0.89 14.67 -5.25
CA THR A 44 -2.36 14.76 -5.22
C THR A 44 -3.02 13.63 -6.02
N VAL A 45 -2.48 13.30 -7.19
CA VAL A 45 -2.98 12.15 -8.00
C VAL A 45 -2.84 10.85 -7.22
N MET A 46 -1.67 10.60 -6.61
CA MET A 46 -1.45 9.40 -5.79
C MET A 46 -2.36 9.37 -4.55
N ALA A 47 -2.51 10.47 -3.86
CA ALA A 47 -3.41 10.59 -2.70
C ALA A 47 -4.87 10.31 -3.07
N ASN A 48 -5.34 10.86 -4.19
CA ASN A 48 -6.71 10.62 -4.68
C ASN A 48 -6.93 9.14 -5.01
N LEU A 49 -5.97 8.47 -5.66
CA LEU A 49 -6.07 7.04 -5.96
C LEU A 49 -6.12 6.19 -4.68
N ILE A 50 -5.31 6.51 -3.67
CA ILE A 50 -5.35 5.82 -2.37
C ILE A 50 -6.72 6.01 -1.72
N THR A 51 -7.24 7.23 -1.71
CA THR A 51 -8.57 7.54 -1.16
C THR A 51 -9.66 6.77 -1.90
N GLU A 52 -9.62 6.74 -3.23
CA GLU A 52 -10.58 6.00 -4.06
C GLU A 52 -10.61 4.51 -3.72
N VAL A 53 -9.44 3.88 -3.62
CA VAL A 53 -9.33 2.44 -3.28
C VAL A 53 -9.87 2.16 -1.87
N CYS A 54 -9.56 3.00 -0.89
CA CYS A 54 -10.07 2.87 0.48
C CYS A 54 -11.59 3.06 0.53
N THR A 55 -12.09 4.11 -0.11
CA THR A 55 -13.53 4.44 -0.15
C THR A 55 -14.34 3.33 -0.80
N LYS A 56 -13.88 2.77 -1.94
CA LYS A 56 -14.54 1.62 -2.60
C LYS A 56 -14.66 0.39 -1.69
N LYS A 57 -13.78 0.27 -0.70
CA LYS A 57 -13.79 -0.82 0.30
C LYS A 57 -14.47 -0.43 1.61
N GLY A 58 -14.98 0.79 1.74
CA GLY A 58 -15.57 1.31 2.97
C GLY A 58 -14.55 1.50 4.11
N LEU A 59 -13.29 1.78 3.77
CA LEU A 59 -12.19 1.93 4.72
C LEU A 59 -11.79 3.41 4.87
N ASP A 60 -11.46 3.82 6.09
CA ASP A 60 -10.87 5.14 6.34
C ASP A 60 -9.35 5.06 6.21
N VAL A 61 -8.78 5.85 5.30
CA VAL A 61 -7.35 5.85 5.03
C VAL A 61 -6.51 6.26 6.26
N ARG A 62 -7.10 7.01 7.20
CA ARG A 62 -6.42 7.48 8.42
C ARG A 62 -6.16 6.37 9.44
N ASP A 63 -6.85 5.24 9.32
CA ASP A 63 -6.66 4.08 10.19
C ASP A 63 -5.49 3.19 9.74
N PHE A 64 -4.80 3.57 8.65
CA PHE A 64 -3.73 2.78 8.07
C PHE A 64 -2.35 3.40 8.27
N THR A 65 -1.34 2.55 8.16
CA THR A 65 0.05 2.94 7.99
C THR A 65 0.42 2.88 6.51
N LEU A 66 1.05 3.92 5.99
CA LEU A 66 1.54 3.94 4.62
C LEU A 66 2.89 3.25 4.54
N VAL A 67 3.02 2.21 3.72
CA VAL A 67 4.31 1.58 3.42
C VAL A 67 4.82 2.08 2.08
N ALA A 68 5.99 2.72 2.07
CA ALA A 68 6.60 3.28 0.87
C ALA A 68 7.57 2.27 0.25
N GLY A 69 7.27 1.77 -0.94
CA GLY A 69 8.14 0.93 -1.75
C GLY A 69 8.54 1.58 -3.07
N GLY A 70 9.65 1.11 -3.64
CA GLY A 70 10.20 1.66 -4.88
C GLY A 70 11.27 2.75 -4.67
N GLY A 71 12.10 2.95 -5.68
CA GLY A 71 13.22 3.91 -5.60
C GLY A 71 12.81 5.37 -5.35
N ALA A 72 11.62 5.78 -5.82
CA ALA A 72 11.10 7.14 -5.64
C ALA A 72 10.03 7.23 -4.53
N GLY A 73 9.54 6.10 -3.99
CA GLY A 73 8.45 6.09 -3.02
C GLY A 73 8.72 6.94 -1.78
N GLY A 74 9.94 6.91 -1.26
CA GLY A 74 10.35 7.66 -0.08
C GLY A 74 10.28 9.18 -0.22
N ILE A 75 10.40 9.72 -1.43
CA ILE A 75 10.31 11.17 -1.68
C ILE A 75 8.87 11.67 -1.52
N HIS A 76 7.90 10.86 -1.92
CA HIS A 76 6.49 11.21 -1.98
C HIS A 76 5.71 10.86 -0.72
N ALA A 77 6.12 9.80 -0.03
CA ALA A 77 5.34 9.17 1.03
C ALA A 77 4.96 10.12 2.19
N GLY A 78 5.91 10.95 2.64
CA GLY A 78 5.65 11.93 3.70
C GLY A 78 4.63 13.01 3.30
N ALA A 79 4.71 13.50 2.05
CA ALA A 79 3.77 14.50 1.53
C ALA A 79 2.36 13.90 1.35
N ILE A 80 2.26 12.68 0.83
CA ILE A 80 1.00 11.94 0.70
C ILE A 80 0.38 11.70 2.07
N ALA A 81 1.17 11.20 3.03
CA ALA A 81 0.68 10.94 4.39
C ALA A 81 0.14 12.22 5.05
N LYS A 82 0.85 13.34 4.89
CA LYS A 82 0.40 14.64 5.38
C LYS A 82 -0.91 15.06 4.75
N GLN A 83 -1.06 14.92 3.43
CA GLN A 83 -2.29 15.29 2.70
C GLN A 83 -3.49 14.42 3.12
N LEU A 84 -3.27 13.13 3.35
CA LEU A 84 -4.32 12.18 3.75
C LEU A 84 -4.52 12.06 5.25
N SER A 85 -3.75 12.80 6.07
CA SER A 85 -3.75 12.69 7.53
C SER A 85 -3.44 11.26 8.03
N ILE A 86 -2.60 10.54 7.30
CA ILE A 86 -2.09 9.22 7.72
C ILE A 86 -1.05 9.44 8.82
N PRO A 87 -1.21 8.82 10.01
CA PRO A 87 -0.36 9.12 11.16
C PRO A 87 1.06 8.58 11.05
N MET A 88 1.27 7.54 10.24
CA MET A 88 2.55 6.82 10.20
C MET A 88 2.90 6.37 8.77
N VAL A 89 4.19 6.51 8.43
CA VAL A 89 4.78 5.98 7.19
C VAL A 89 5.94 5.06 7.57
N ILE A 90 6.02 3.90 6.95
CA ILE A 90 7.18 3.01 7.04
C ILE A 90 7.88 2.98 5.68
N VAL A 91 9.16 3.30 5.67
CA VAL A 91 10.01 3.10 4.51
C VAL A 91 10.98 1.96 4.83
N PRO A 92 10.74 0.75 4.28
CA PRO A 92 11.58 -0.40 4.56
C PRO A 92 13.01 -0.19 4.05
N ARG A 93 13.99 -0.79 4.74
CA ARG A 93 15.40 -0.73 4.31
C ARG A 93 15.59 -1.24 2.86
N VAL A 94 14.73 -2.15 2.44
CA VAL A 94 14.70 -2.72 1.09
C VAL A 94 13.73 -2.01 0.15
N ALA A 95 13.29 -0.79 0.46
CA ALA A 95 12.24 -0.08 -0.29
C ALA A 95 12.46 -0.06 -1.80
N ALA A 96 13.68 0.22 -2.26
CA ALA A 96 14.00 0.25 -3.69
C ALA A 96 13.91 -1.13 -4.38
N LEU A 97 14.05 -2.21 -3.61
CA LEU A 97 14.02 -3.60 -4.07
C LEU A 97 12.78 -4.36 -3.57
N MET A 98 11.73 -3.66 -3.14
CA MET A 98 10.55 -4.24 -2.48
C MET A 98 9.91 -5.34 -3.32
N SER A 99 9.82 -5.20 -4.64
CA SER A 99 9.24 -6.23 -5.52
C SER A 99 10.09 -7.51 -5.52
N ALA A 100 11.42 -7.38 -5.61
CA ALA A 100 12.32 -8.53 -5.55
C ALA A 100 12.27 -9.19 -4.17
N PHE A 101 12.26 -8.38 -3.09
CA PHE A 101 12.11 -8.87 -1.73
C PHE A 101 10.79 -9.64 -1.54
N GLY A 102 9.69 -9.10 -2.09
CA GLY A 102 8.39 -9.76 -2.08
C GLY A 102 8.44 -11.18 -2.66
N MET A 103 9.17 -11.38 -3.76
CA MET A 103 9.35 -12.71 -4.36
C MET A 103 10.07 -13.71 -3.44
N PHE A 104 10.92 -13.22 -2.53
CA PHE A 104 11.60 -14.09 -1.56
C PHE A 104 10.73 -14.48 -0.37
N VAL A 105 9.74 -13.65 -0.02
CA VAL A 105 8.88 -13.90 1.15
C VAL A 105 7.53 -14.51 0.81
N MET A 106 7.10 -14.40 -0.46
CA MET A 106 5.85 -15.01 -0.91
C MET A 106 5.96 -16.54 -0.95
N ASP A 107 4.89 -17.20 -0.54
CA ASP A 107 4.72 -18.65 -0.76
C ASP A 107 4.74 -18.96 -2.26
N LEU A 108 5.27 -20.12 -2.61
CA LEU A 108 5.14 -20.61 -3.98
C LEU A 108 3.68 -20.99 -4.22
N GLY A 109 3.07 -20.40 -5.26
CA GLY A 109 1.67 -20.64 -5.56
C GLY A 109 1.38 -20.78 -7.04
N PHE A 110 0.42 -21.64 -7.35
CA PHE A 110 -0.23 -21.72 -8.64
C PHE A 110 -1.72 -21.52 -8.45
N GLU A 111 -2.31 -20.81 -9.40
CA GLU A 111 -3.75 -20.58 -9.44
C GLU A 111 -4.31 -21.22 -10.71
N TYR A 112 -5.37 -21.99 -10.55
CA TYR A 112 -6.07 -22.70 -11.61
C TYR A 112 -7.48 -22.17 -11.68
N ALA A 113 -7.97 -21.92 -12.89
CA ALA A 113 -9.32 -21.48 -13.13
C ALA A 113 -9.99 -22.38 -14.19
N ARG A 114 -11.25 -22.67 -14.00
CA ARG A 114 -12.08 -23.41 -14.96
C ARG A 114 -13.44 -22.73 -15.07
N SER A 115 -13.74 -22.21 -16.25
CA SER A 115 -15.07 -21.65 -16.52
C SER A 115 -16.05 -22.79 -16.79
N LEU A 116 -17.09 -22.85 -15.96
CA LEU A 116 -18.18 -23.80 -16.04
C LEU A 116 -19.45 -23.09 -15.57
N ALA A 117 -20.10 -22.37 -16.50
CA ALA A 117 -21.30 -21.62 -16.18
C ALA A 117 -22.49 -22.58 -15.92
N ARG A 118 -23.03 -22.53 -14.71
CA ARG A 118 -24.19 -23.32 -14.25
C ARG A 118 -25.10 -22.44 -13.43
N THR A 119 -26.39 -22.56 -13.70
CA THR A 119 -27.44 -22.00 -12.82
C THR A 119 -27.69 -22.94 -11.65
N GLN A 120 -28.20 -22.41 -10.57
CA GLN A 120 -28.43 -23.18 -9.33
C GLN A 120 -29.26 -24.44 -9.54
N ASP A 121 -30.25 -24.42 -10.43
CA ASP A 121 -31.12 -25.56 -10.79
C ASP A 121 -30.41 -26.63 -11.63
N LYS A 122 -29.32 -26.26 -12.30
CA LYS A 122 -28.51 -27.14 -13.17
C LYS A 122 -27.12 -27.44 -12.56
N PHE A 123 -26.95 -27.14 -11.28
CA PHE A 123 -25.68 -27.33 -10.59
C PHE A 123 -25.49 -28.82 -10.27
N ASP A 124 -24.49 -29.44 -10.89
CA ASP A 124 -24.11 -30.83 -10.63
C ASP A 124 -22.86 -30.86 -9.74
N ILE A 125 -23.06 -31.36 -8.51
CA ILE A 125 -22.00 -31.47 -7.49
C ILE A 125 -20.87 -32.42 -7.96
N ALA A 126 -21.21 -33.51 -8.64
CA ALA A 126 -20.20 -34.47 -9.13
C ALA A 126 -19.36 -33.87 -10.25
N GLU A 127 -19.98 -33.12 -11.17
CA GLU A 127 -19.25 -32.38 -12.23
C GLU A 127 -18.27 -31.39 -11.61
N VAL A 128 -18.69 -30.59 -10.64
CA VAL A 128 -17.85 -29.58 -9.97
C VAL A 128 -16.72 -30.23 -9.16
N ASN A 129 -16.99 -31.30 -8.43
CA ASN A 129 -15.94 -32.04 -7.72
C ASN A 129 -14.92 -32.66 -8.71
N GLY A 130 -15.36 -33.11 -9.88
CA GLY A 130 -14.48 -33.55 -10.97
C GLY A 130 -13.55 -32.42 -11.45
N VAL A 131 -14.07 -31.21 -11.63
CA VAL A 131 -13.27 -30.02 -12.02
C VAL A 131 -12.20 -29.74 -10.96
N TYR A 132 -12.52 -29.73 -9.67
CA TYR A 132 -11.54 -29.50 -8.62
C TYR A 132 -10.53 -30.65 -8.49
N THR A 133 -10.94 -31.89 -8.74
CA THR A 133 -10.04 -33.04 -8.74
C THR A 133 -8.99 -32.92 -9.85
N ASP A 134 -9.41 -32.52 -11.05
CA ASP A 134 -8.48 -32.28 -12.16
C ASP A 134 -7.52 -31.13 -11.89
N MET A 135 -7.99 -30.01 -11.34
CA MET A 135 -7.11 -28.90 -10.97
C MET A 135 -6.13 -29.29 -9.86
N ARG A 136 -6.55 -30.09 -8.85
CA ARG A 136 -5.67 -30.61 -7.81
C ARG A 136 -4.59 -31.52 -8.39
N ARG A 137 -4.94 -32.43 -9.28
CA ARG A 137 -3.99 -33.31 -9.97
C ARG A 137 -2.96 -32.50 -10.74
N GLN A 138 -3.39 -31.51 -11.52
CA GLN A 138 -2.51 -30.61 -12.27
C GLN A 138 -1.57 -29.83 -11.34
N ALA A 139 -2.07 -29.36 -10.20
CA ALA A 139 -1.24 -28.69 -9.19
C ALA A 139 -0.18 -29.62 -8.63
N GLN A 140 -0.55 -30.84 -8.23
CA GLN A 140 0.38 -31.83 -7.69
C GLN A 140 1.49 -32.15 -8.67
N GLU A 141 1.17 -32.33 -9.96
CA GLU A 141 2.16 -32.56 -11.03
C GLU A 141 3.14 -31.37 -11.16
N ASN A 142 2.60 -30.12 -11.14
CA ASN A 142 3.43 -28.92 -11.26
C ASN A 142 4.36 -28.76 -10.06
N PHE A 143 3.87 -28.96 -8.83
CA PHE A 143 4.71 -28.90 -7.63
C PHE A 143 5.73 -30.04 -7.55
N ALA A 144 5.37 -31.25 -7.99
CA ALA A 144 6.30 -32.38 -8.06
C ALA A 144 7.48 -32.10 -9.00
N ARG A 145 7.25 -31.43 -10.15
CA ARG A 145 8.32 -31.05 -11.10
C ARG A 145 9.35 -30.10 -10.48
N ILE A 146 8.96 -29.30 -9.49
CA ILE A 146 9.87 -28.39 -8.77
C ILE A 146 10.32 -28.96 -7.41
N GLY A 147 10.09 -30.26 -7.17
CA GLY A 147 10.57 -30.99 -5.99
C GLY A 147 9.82 -30.72 -4.70
N ILE A 148 8.61 -30.20 -4.76
CA ILE A 148 7.77 -29.94 -3.57
C ILE A 148 6.78 -31.09 -3.39
N PRO A 149 6.84 -31.80 -2.24
CA PRO A 149 5.95 -32.93 -1.97
C PRO A 149 4.52 -32.48 -1.69
N GLN A 150 3.55 -33.31 -2.10
CA GLN A 150 2.11 -33.04 -1.93
C GLN A 150 1.72 -32.72 -0.47
N ALA A 151 2.37 -33.34 0.51
CA ALA A 151 2.09 -33.13 1.93
C ALA A 151 2.33 -31.69 2.42
N GLN A 152 3.05 -30.87 1.65
CA GLN A 152 3.32 -29.46 1.96
C GLN A 152 2.34 -28.51 1.29
N LEU A 153 1.43 -29.00 0.45
CA LEU A 153 0.54 -28.17 -0.33
C LEU A 153 -0.72 -27.78 0.48
N SER A 154 -1.05 -26.52 0.42
CA SER A 154 -2.31 -25.99 0.92
C SER A 154 -3.23 -25.63 -0.27
N TYR A 155 -4.52 -25.95 -0.14
CA TYR A 155 -5.50 -25.79 -1.19
C TYR A 155 -6.61 -24.85 -0.72
N GLN A 156 -6.87 -23.81 -1.49
CA GLN A 156 -7.99 -22.91 -1.28
C GLN A 156 -8.83 -22.89 -2.56
N ALA A 157 -10.07 -23.35 -2.45
CA ALA A 157 -11.02 -23.38 -3.53
C ALA A 157 -12.01 -22.21 -3.40
N SER A 158 -12.35 -21.59 -4.53
CA SER A 158 -13.35 -20.52 -4.60
C SER A 158 -14.16 -20.63 -5.91
N VAL A 159 -15.27 -19.93 -5.96
CA VAL A 159 -16.11 -19.85 -7.16
C VAL A 159 -16.65 -18.43 -7.32
N GLU A 160 -16.62 -17.93 -8.53
CA GLU A 160 -17.29 -16.70 -8.91
C GLU A 160 -18.78 -16.96 -9.09
N MET A 161 -19.60 -16.18 -8.39
CA MET A 161 -21.05 -16.29 -8.36
C MET A 161 -21.70 -14.94 -8.61
N ARG A 162 -22.86 -14.96 -9.23
CA ARG A 162 -23.74 -13.79 -9.37
C ARG A 162 -25.21 -14.21 -9.32
N TYR A 163 -26.10 -13.27 -9.12
CA TYR A 163 -27.52 -13.54 -9.37
C TYR A 163 -27.77 -13.57 -10.89
N ALA A 164 -28.63 -14.49 -11.34
CA ALA A 164 -28.99 -14.64 -12.75
C ALA A 164 -29.39 -13.28 -13.37
N GLY A 165 -28.73 -12.92 -14.48
CA GLY A 165 -28.95 -11.66 -15.16
C GLY A 165 -28.27 -10.42 -14.53
N GLN A 166 -27.38 -10.58 -13.56
CA GLN A 166 -26.48 -9.53 -13.07
C GLN A 166 -25.14 -9.58 -13.80
N PHE A 167 -24.41 -8.44 -13.80
CA PHE A 167 -23.13 -8.35 -14.50
C PHE A 167 -21.92 -8.52 -13.55
N HIS A 168 -22.08 -8.19 -12.26
CA HIS A 168 -20.99 -8.22 -11.31
C HIS A 168 -20.92 -9.56 -10.59
N GLU A 169 -19.74 -10.14 -10.59
CA GLU A 169 -19.43 -11.42 -9.98
C GLU A 169 -18.86 -11.19 -8.57
N VAL A 170 -19.12 -12.12 -7.69
CA VAL A 170 -18.59 -12.14 -6.33
C VAL A 170 -17.92 -13.48 -6.12
N GLU A 171 -16.64 -13.47 -5.85
CA GLU A 171 -15.88 -14.67 -5.54
C GLU A 171 -16.20 -15.14 -4.12
N ILE A 172 -16.55 -16.43 -3.95
CA ILE A 172 -16.93 -17.05 -2.68
C ILE A 172 -16.02 -18.23 -2.41
N ASP A 173 -15.39 -18.26 -1.24
CA ASP A 173 -14.59 -19.40 -0.81
C ASP A 173 -15.49 -20.62 -0.61
N LEU A 174 -15.03 -21.78 -1.09
CA LEU A 174 -15.67 -23.04 -0.83
C LEU A 174 -15.32 -23.53 0.59
N PRO A 175 -16.26 -24.20 1.26
CA PRO A 175 -15.96 -24.95 2.47
C PRO A 175 -14.85 -25.99 2.23
N PRO A 176 -14.05 -26.33 3.24
CA PRO A 176 -13.02 -27.36 3.13
C PRO A 176 -13.62 -28.73 2.73
N GLY A 177 -12.87 -29.48 1.92
CA GLY A 177 -13.26 -30.83 1.50
C GLY A 177 -13.94 -30.89 0.14
N GLU A 178 -14.63 -31.99 -0.13
CA GLU A 178 -15.45 -32.16 -1.33
C GLU A 178 -16.80 -31.48 -1.16
N LEU A 179 -17.31 -30.94 -2.25
CA LEU A 179 -18.62 -30.31 -2.25
C LEU A 179 -19.69 -31.39 -2.06
N ASN A 180 -20.67 -31.12 -1.21
CA ASN A 180 -21.86 -31.90 -0.96
C ASN A 180 -23.07 -30.97 -0.83
N ILE A 181 -24.25 -31.52 -0.63
CA ILE A 181 -25.51 -30.74 -0.52
C ILE A 181 -25.43 -29.72 0.62
N GLU A 182 -24.87 -30.11 1.77
CA GLU A 182 -24.77 -29.23 2.94
C GLU A 182 -23.78 -28.09 2.67
N ASN A 183 -22.64 -28.41 2.12
CA ASN A 183 -21.62 -27.42 1.73
C ASN A 183 -22.14 -26.46 0.66
N LEU A 184 -22.98 -26.92 -0.26
CA LEU A 184 -23.60 -26.07 -1.28
C LEU A 184 -24.57 -25.06 -0.63
N GLN A 185 -25.33 -25.47 0.38
CA GLN A 185 -26.20 -24.55 1.12
C GLN A 185 -25.39 -23.49 1.88
N VAL A 186 -24.27 -23.89 2.51
CA VAL A 186 -23.35 -22.95 3.17
C VAL A 186 -22.77 -21.96 2.16
N LEU A 187 -22.35 -22.43 0.98
CA LEU A 187 -21.83 -21.61 -0.11
C LEU A 187 -22.85 -20.55 -0.57
N LEU A 188 -24.10 -20.96 -0.80
CA LEU A 188 -25.17 -20.03 -1.16
C LEU A 188 -25.44 -19.00 -0.06
N LYS A 189 -25.49 -19.42 1.19
CA LYS A 189 -25.64 -18.49 2.33
C LYS A 189 -24.50 -17.47 2.38
N ASN A 190 -23.26 -17.91 2.20
CA ASN A 190 -22.10 -17.04 2.18
C ASN A 190 -22.14 -16.06 1.00
N PHE A 191 -22.61 -16.52 -0.17
CA PHE A 191 -22.82 -15.67 -1.33
C PHE A 191 -23.81 -14.54 -1.04
N HIS A 192 -25.00 -14.86 -0.50
CA HIS A 192 -25.99 -13.85 -0.16
C HIS A 192 -25.45 -12.83 0.84
N ALA A 193 -24.76 -13.30 1.89
CA ALA A 193 -24.19 -12.44 2.91
C ALA A 193 -23.07 -11.53 2.38
N LYS A 194 -22.19 -12.06 1.51
CA LYS A 194 -21.10 -11.27 0.89
C LYS A 194 -21.68 -10.26 -0.10
N TYR A 195 -22.66 -10.66 -0.87
CA TYR A 195 -23.34 -9.79 -1.83
C TYR A 195 -24.03 -8.61 -1.13
N GLU A 196 -24.76 -8.87 -0.03
CA GLU A 196 -25.42 -7.84 0.77
C GLU A 196 -24.42 -6.87 1.39
N ARG A 197 -23.28 -7.34 1.89
CA ARG A 197 -22.22 -6.49 2.42
C ARG A 197 -21.59 -5.59 1.34
N MET A 198 -21.45 -6.08 0.10
CA MET A 198 -20.85 -5.32 -1.00
C MET A 198 -21.81 -4.33 -1.65
N TYR A 199 -23.08 -4.71 -1.78
CA TYR A 199 -24.07 -3.95 -2.54
C TYR A 199 -25.22 -3.41 -1.70
N THR A 200 -25.22 -3.64 -0.38
CA THR A 200 -26.26 -3.22 0.59
C THR A 200 -27.65 -3.89 0.41
N TYR A 201 -27.75 -4.87 -0.47
CA TYR A 201 -28.94 -5.68 -0.66
C TYR A 201 -28.59 -7.11 -1.09
N SER A 202 -29.51 -8.06 -0.90
CA SER A 202 -29.42 -9.42 -1.42
C SER A 202 -30.74 -9.88 -2.02
N MET A 203 -30.70 -10.87 -2.91
CA MET A 203 -31.88 -11.40 -3.59
C MET A 203 -31.97 -12.93 -3.45
N PRO A 204 -32.25 -13.49 -2.23
CA PRO A 204 -32.26 -14.94 -2.03
C PRO A 204 -33.32 -15.69 -2.83
N TRP A 205 -34.35 -15.00 -3.30
CA TRP A 205 -35.39 -15.55 -4.19
C TRP A 205 -34.97 -15.69 -5.66
N ARG A 206 -33.83 -15.11 -6.04
CA ARG A 206 -33.29 -15.16 -7.39
C ARG A 206 -32.23 -16.26 -7.48
N ALA A 207 -32.26 -17.04 -8.55
CA ALA A 207 -31.30 -18.11 -8.78
C ALA A 207 -29.87 -17.53 -8.85
N ALA A 208 -28.92 -18.22 -8.22
CA ALA A 208 -27.51 -17.95 -8.38
C ALA A 208 -26.96 -18.63 -9.63
N GLU A 209 -25.98 -17.98 -10.27
CA GLU A 209 -25.14 -18.53 -11.32
C GLU A 209 -23.74 -18.74 -10.78
N PHE A 210 -23.16 -19.90 -11.05
CA PHE A 210 -21.79 -20.28 -10.79
C PHE A 210 -21.03 -20.18 -12.12
N LEU A 211 -19.90 -19.51 -12.16
CA LEU A 211 -19.27 -19.12 -13.42
C LEU A 211 -17.86 -19.70 -13.59
N THR A 212 -16.93 -19.27 -12.74
CA THR A 212 -15.54 -19.70 -12.79
C THR A 212 -15.15 -20.30 -11.45
N PHE A 213 -14.63 -21.52 -11.50
CA PHE A 213 -14.12 -22.23 -10.35
C PHE A 213 -12.61 -22.03 -10.24
N HIS A 214 -12.13 -21.58 -9.10
CA HIS A 214 -10.73 -21.29 -8.84
C HIS A 214 -10.17 -22.27 -7.81
N LEU A 215 -8.93 -22.67 -8.01
CA LEU A 215 -8.16 -23.42 -7.04
C LEU A 215 -6.79 -22.76 -6.89
N LYS A 216 -6.57 -22.14 -5.76
CA LYS A 216 -5.25 -21.63 -5.37
C LYS A 216 -4.53 -22.71 -4.56
N VAL A 217 -3.34 -23.08 -5.01
CA VAL A 217 -2.51 -24.08 -4.36
C VAL A 217 -1.19 -23.43 -3.99
N THR A 218 -0.83 -23.49 -2.72
CA THR A 218 0.38 -22.85 -2.19
C THR A 218 1.23 -23.88 -1.44
N ALA A 219 2.54 -23.69 -1.53
CA ALA A 219 3.52 -24.38 -0.72
C ALA A 219 4.23 -23.33 0.17
N PRO A 220 4.15 -23.43 1.50
CA PRO A 220 4.75 -22.49 2.39
C PRO A 220 6.27 -22.48 2.24
N ARG A 221 6.85 -21.31 2.16
CA ARG A 221 8.30 -21.13 2.27
C ARG A 221 8.74 -21.11 3.72
N ARG A 222 10.02 -21.38 3.94
CA ARG A 222 10.61 -21.14 5.25
C ARG A 222 10.49 -19.65 5.57
N PRO A 223 9.98 -19.28 6.76
CA PRO A 223 9.91 -17.89 7.16
C PRO A 223 11.29 -17.23 7.08
N LEU A 224 11.37 -16.10 6.40
CA LEU A 224 12.58 -15.29 6.39
C LEU A 224 12.78 -14.71 7.79
N ARG A 225 13.91 -15.05 8.42
CA ARG A 225 14.31 -14.43 9.68
C ARG A 225 15.18 -13.22 9.36
N MET A 226 14.64 -12.05 9.55
CA MET A 226 15.41 -10.81 9.45
C MET A 226 16.24 -10.65 10.73
N ALA A 227 17.54 -10.42 10.56
CA ALA A 227 18.40 -10.08 11.70
C ALA A 227 18.03 -8.68 12.21
N THR A 228 17.92 -8.53 13.51
CA THR A 228 17.85 -7.23 14.15
C THR A 228 19.27 -6.74 14.44
N THR A 229 19.52 -5.49 14.14
CA THR A 229 20.79 -4.85 14.49
C THR A 229 20.65 -4.27 15.90
N ILE A 230 21.53 -4.67 16.82
CA ILE A 230 21.64 -4.11 18.16
C ILE A 230 22.99 -3.41 18.21
N GLU A 231 23.01 -2.15 17.80
CA GLU A 231 24.16 -1.28 17.97
C GLU A 231 23.84 -0.22 19.03
N ALA A 232 24.87 0.22 19.76
CA ALA A 232 24.70 1.33 20.70
C ALA A 232 24.32 2.59 19.92
N VAL A 233 23.30 3.32 20.38
CA VAL A 233 22.88 4.59 19.79
C VAL A 233 24.07 5.55 19.81
N SER A 234 24.62 5.82 18.63
CA SER A 234 25.68 6.79 18.42
C SER A 234 25.09 8.19 18.20
N ASN A 235 25.92 9.21 18.21
CA ASN A 235 25.47 10.55 17.84
C ASN A 235 25.03 10.57 16.36
N ILE A 236 23.78 10.94 16.09
CA ILE A 236 23.20 11.00 14.73
C ILE A 236 24.01 11.91 13.77
N GLU A 237 24.75 12.88 14.30
CA GLU A 237 25.61 13.76 13.48
C GLU A 237 26.69 12.97 12.70
N TYR A 238 27.06 11.77 13.16
CA TYR A 238 27.94 10.88 12.42
C TYR A 238 27.35 10.42 11.08
N ALA A 239 26.02 10.32 10.99
CA ALA A 239 25.31 9.97 9.76
C ALA A 239 25.07 11.17 8.85
N ARG A 240 25.33 12.40 9.31
CA ARG A 240 25.11 13.61 8.51
C ARG A 240 26.14 13.75 7.41
N ARG A 241 25.70 13.93 6.17
CA ARG A 241 26.54 14.11 4.97
C ARG A 241 26.68 15.57 4.58
N GLY A 242 25.77 16.43 5.03
CA GLY A 242 25.74 17.85 4.66
C GLY A 242 24.32 18.40 4.71
N SER A 243 24.03 19.35 3.84
CA SER A 243 22.72 19.94 3.72
C SER A 243 22.39 20.33 2.29
N ARG A 244 21.10 20.49 2.01
CA ARG A 244 20.57 21.00 0.72
C ARG A 244 19.50 22.05 0.98
N ARG A 245 19.42 23.05 0.09
CA ARG A 245 18.35 24.04 0.15
C ARG A 245 17.13 23.52 -0.61
N CYS A 246 16.10 23.09 0.13
CA CYS A 246 14.87 22.50 -0.41
C CYS A 246 13.70 23.46 -0.30
N LEU A 247 12.77 23.40 -1.26
CA LEU A 247 11.50 24.12 -1.22
C LEU A 247 10.41 23.15 -0.76
N PHE A 248 9.62 23.58 0.23
CA PHE A 248 8.49 22.80 0.78
C PHE A 248 7.19 23.53 0.52
N ASP A 249 6.07 22.77 0.45
CA ASP A 249 4.75 23.34 0.25
C ASP A 249 4.42 24.37 1.35
N GLY A 250 3.89 25.49 0.93
CA GLY A 250 3.55 26.62 1.80
C GLY A 250 4.72 27.57 2.10
N ASN A 251 5.94 27.26 1.68
CA ASN A 251 7.10 28.13 1.86
C ASN A 251 7.41 28.88 0.56
N SER A 252 7.63 30.19 0.69
CA SER A 252 8.10 31.04 -0.42
C SER A 252 9.63 31.02 -0.59
N GLN A 253 10.36 30.43 0.37
CA GLN A 253 11.81 30.39 0.38
C GLN A 253 12.31 28.97 0.62
N ARG A 254 13.49 28.69 0.06
CA ARG A 254 14.19 27.41 0.27
C ARG A 254 14.71 27.34 1.70
N VAL A 255 14.47 26.19 2.34
CA VAL A 255 14.90 25.87 3.70
C VAL A 255 16.16 25.03 3.65
N GLU A 256 17.15 25.36 4.48
CA GLU A 256 18.33 24.52 4.70
C GLU A 256 17.92 23.20 5.32
N THR A 257 18.13 22.10 4.60
CA THR A 257 17.62 20.77 4.94
C THR A 257 18.80 19.82 5.11
N PRO A 258 19.00 19.25 6.32
CA PRO A 258 20.09 18.30 6.56
C PRO A 258 19.89 17.03 5.74
N VAL A 259 21.02 16.45 5.32
CA VAL A 259 21.09 15.20 4.54
C VAL A 259 21.84 14.16 5.35
N TYR A 260 21.20 13.05 5.62
CA TYR A 260 21.74 11.90 6.34
C TYR A 260 22.00 10.73 5.40
N ASP A 261 23.03 9.95 5.71
CA ASP A 261 23.36 8.70 5.04
C ASP A 261 22.64 7.54 5.70
N TRP A 262 21.76 6.86 4.99
CA TRP A 262 20.99 5.75 5.57
C TRP A 262 21.88 4.59 6.04
N ASP A 263 22.99 4.31 5.34
CA ASP A 263 23.95 3.26 5.75
C ASP A 263 24.61 3.52 7.10
N ARG A 264 24.60 4.79 7.56
CA ARG A 264 25.16 5.20 8.84
C ARG A 264 24.12 5.40 9.94
N LEU A 265 22.84 5.30 9.59
CA LEU A 265 21.77 5.34 10.56
C LEU A 265 21.62 3.97 11.23
N VAL A 266 21.59 3.95 12.53
CA VAL A 266 21.43 2.74 13.36
C VAL A 266 20.11 2.76 14.13
N PRO A 267 19.59 1.59 14.55
CA PRO A 267 18.37 1.52 15.35
C PRO A 267 18.39 2.46 16.56
N GLY A 268 17.27 3.16 16.76
CA GLY A 268 17.11 4.14 17.84
C GLY A 268 17.51 5.56 17.47
N HIS A 269 18.16 5.82 16.32
CA HIS A 269 18.35 7.19 15.84
C HIS A 269 17.00 7.85 15.56
N GLN A 270 16.86 9.09 15.98
CA GLN A 270 15.68 9.92 15.76
C GLN A 270 16.07 11.26 15.15
N LEU A 271 15.26 11.73 14.22
CA LEU A 271 15.41 13.04 13.59
C LEU A 271 14.05 13.68 13.31
N SER A 272 14.03 14.98 13.23
CA SER A 272 12.83 15.75 12.89
C SER A 272 12.91 16.30 11.46
N GLY A 273 11.77 16.35 10.78
CA GLY A 273 11.65 17.04 9.49
C GLY A 273 11.71 18.58 9.65
N PRO A 274 12.16 19.29 8.63
CA PRO A 274 12.53 18.75 7.32
C PRO A 274 13.93 18.11 7.32
N ALA A 275 14.05 16.91 6.73
CA ALA A 275 15.31 16.22 6.55
C ALA A 275 15.28 15.32 5.29
N LEU A 276 16.44 15.06 4.71
CA LEU A 276 16.65 14.10 3.64
C LEU A 276 17.48 12.93 4.17
N ILE A 277 17.08 11.72 3.81
CA ILE A 277 17.84 10.50 4.10
C ILE A 277 18.16 9.86 2.75
N ASP A 278 19.43 9.90 2.37
CA ASP A 278 19.92 9.37 1.11
C ASP A 278 20.45 7.94 1.30
N ASP A 279 20.05 7.07 0.40
CA ASP A 279 20.65 5.75 0.14
C ASP A 279 21.13 5.71 -1.32
N LYS A 280 21.89 4.67 -1.69
CA LYS A 280 22.35 4.50 -3.08
C LYS A 280 21.20 4.40 -4.07
N THR A 281 20.09 3.81 -3.66
CA THR A 281 18.97 3.42 -4.51
C THR A 281 17.70 4.22 -4.30
N THR A 282 17.65 5.02 -3.24
CA THR A 282 16.46 5.81 -2.88
C THR A 282 16.81 7.04 -2.06
N THR A 283 15.92 7.99 -2.02
CA THR A 283 15.96 9.14 -1.10
C THR A 283 14.64 9.22 -0.37
N VAL A 284 14.69 9.42 0.95
CA VAL A 284 13.51 9.60 1.78
C VAL A 284 13.42 11.04 2.24
N LEU A 285 12.26 11.64 2.04
CA LEU A 285 11.95 12.98 2.50
C LEU A 285 11.13 12.91 3.79
N VAL A 286 11.73 13.32 4.90
CA VAL A 286 11.02 13.60 6.14
C VAL A 286 10.47 15.03 6.05
N VAL A 287 9.16 15.14 5.82
CA VAL A 287 8.52 16.45 5.61
C VAL A 287 8.40 17.23 6.94
N PRO A 288 8.27 18.56 6.89
CA PRO A 288 7.97 19.36 8.09
C PRO A 288 6.71 18.85 8.81
N GLY A 289 6.79 18.71 10.13
CA GLY A 289 5.72 18.19 10.98
C GLY A 289 5.74 16.67 11.14
N PHE A 290 6.80 16.00 10.66
CA PHE A 290 7.04 14.58 10.93
C PHE A 290 8.36 14.39 11.69
N THR A 291 8.40 13.36 12.52
CA THR A 291 9.63 12.77 13.07
C THR A 291 9.93 11.48 12.33
N CYS A 292 11.19 11.07 12.33
CA CYS A 292 11.64 9.79 11.81
C CYS A 292 12.44 9.07 12.87
N GLU A 293 12.16 7.79 13.06
CA GLU A 293 12.87 6.87 13.92
C GLU A 293 13.38 5.69 13.10
N VAL A 294 14.58 5.21 13.41
CA VAL A 294 15.13 4.00 12.82
C VAL A 294 14.76 2.81 13.70
N ASP A 295 14.00 1.86 13.15
CA ASP A 295 13.54 0.67 13.87
C ASP A 295 14.66 -0.40 13.99
N PRO A 296 14.46 -1.50 14.78
CA PRO A 296 15.44 -2.58 14.93
C PRO A 296 15.83 -3.30 13.64
N TYR A 297 15.05 -3.16 12.57
CA TYR A 297 15.32 -3.71 11.23
C TYR A 297 15.92 -2.68 10.27
N CYS A 298 16.34 -1.53 10.79
CA CYS A 298 16.84 -0.40 10.02
C CYS A 298 15.83 0.19 9.03
N ASN A 299 14.54 -0.02 9.24
CA ASN A 299 13.51 0.71 8.51
C ASN A 299 13.37 2.13 9.06
N LEU A 300 12.89 3.05 8.22
CA LEU A 300 12.55 4.40 8.66
C LEU A 300 11.05 4.46 8.98
N VAL A 301 10.74 4.81 10.21
CA VAL A 301 9.36 4.99 10.69
C VAL A 301 9.10 6.47 10.87
N LEU A 302 8.35 7.07 9.95
CA LEU A 302 7.97 8.47 10.00
C LEU A 302 6.63 8.60 10.74
N ARG A 303 6.56 9.51 11.71
CA ARG A 303 5.33 9.77 12.48
C ARG A 303 4.95 11.23 12.37
N ALA A 304 3.68 11.50 12.12
CA ALA A 304 3.16 12.86 12.22
C ALA A 304 3.30 13.36 13.66
N GLN A 305 3.90 14.54 13.82
CA GLN A 305 3.90 15.21 15.11
C GLN A 305 2.46 15.61 15.43
N GLN A 306 1.94 15.18 16.57
CA GLN A 306 0.69 15.73 17.07
C GLN A 306 0.93 17.23 17.29
N VAL A 307 0.27 18.06 16.50
CA VAL A 307 0.12 19.47 16.87
C VAL A 307 -0.61 19.41 18.20
N ALA A 308 0.05 19.84 19.29
CA ALA A 308 -0.63 20.01 20.56
C ALA A 308 -1.92 20.80 20.26
N ALA A 309 -3.07 20.21 20.61
CA ALA A 309 -4.34 20.89 20.43
C ALA A 309 -4.16 22.24 21.10
N VAL A 310 -4.18 23.31 20.31
CA VAL A 310 -4.34 24.66 20.86
C VAL A 310 -5.70 24.57 21.55
N ASP A 311 -5.71 24.68 22.86
CA ASP A 311 -6.94 24.73 23.66
C ASP A 311 -7.88 25.75 23.03
N ASP A 312 -8.84 25.28 22.26
CA ASP A 312 -9.83 26.09 21.57
C ASP A 312 -10.92 26.54 22.56
N HIS A 313 -10.48 27.06 23.71
CA HIS A 313 -11.37 27.74 24.64
C HIS A 313 -11.87 29.07 24.09
N SER A 314 -11.17 29.65 23.09
CA SER A 314 -11.60 30.92 22.48
C SER A 314 -12.72 30.75 21.46
N ALA A 315 -12.85 29.60 20.79
CA ALA A 315 -13.92 29.34 19.81
C ALA A 315 -15.24 28.97 20.52
N SER A 316 -15.23 28.39 21.70
CA SER A 316 -16.43 28.07 22.45
C SER A 316 -17.08 29.31 23.07
N GLU A 317 -16.31 30.30 23.49
CA GLU A 317 -16.82 31.57 24.03
C GLU A 317 -17.44 32.45 22.92
N SER A 318 -16.83 32.46 21.72
CA SER A 318 -17.38 33.23 20.60
C SER A 318 -18.71 32.64 20.08
N LEU A 319 -18.86 31.33 20.08
CA LEU A 319 -20.10 30.64 19.69
C LEU A 319 -21.25 30.82 20.71
N GLN A 320 -20.92 30.88 22.01
CA GLN A 320 -21.90 31.20 23.04
C GLN A 320 -22.38 32.68 22.98
N GLN A 321 -21.48 33.62 22.70
CA GLN A 321 -21.83 35.04 22.53
C GLN A 321 -22.66 35.30 21.26
N VAL A 322 -22.40 34.57 20.17
CA VAL A 322 -23.22 34.68 18.95
C VAL A 322 -24.62 34.07 19.15
N LYS A 323 -24.74 32.97 19.88
CA LYS A 323 -26.06 32.39 20.23
C LYS A 323 -26.88 33.26 21.15
N GLN A 324 -26.26 33.99 22.06
CA GLN A 324 -26.94 34.89 22.99
C GLN A 324 -27.40 36.17 22.30
N ARG A 325 -26.74 36.65 21.23
CA ARG A 325 -27.13 37.80 20.41
C ARG A 325 -28.24 37.48 19.38
N ALA A 326 -28.47 36.23 19.07
CA ALA A 326 -29.51 35.80 18.14
C ALA A 326 -30.87 35.53 18.85
N LEU A 327 -30.90 35.60 20.18
CA LEU A 327 -32.10 35.37 21.01
C LEU A 327 -32.60 36.63 21.73
N THR A 328 -32.00 37.80 21.45
CA THR A 328 -32.49 39.14 21.80
C THR A 328 -32.82 39.93 20.54
#